data_934d90cd63d1cbe0e2469fe19cfc01d1
#
_entry.id   934d90cd63d1cbe0e2469fe19cfc01d1
#
_cell.length_a   1.000
_cell.length_b   1.000
_cell.length_c   1.000
_cell.angle_alpha   90.00
_cell.angle_beta   90.00
_cell.angle_gamma   90.00
#
_symmetry.space_group_name_H-M   'P 1'
#
loop_
_entity.id
_entity.type
_entity.pdbx_description
1 polymer ?
#
loop_
_entity_poly.entity_id
_entity_poly.type
_entity_poly.pdbx_seq_one_letter_code
_entity_poly.pdbx_strand_id
1 'polypeptide(L)'
;MPGKDIVVKQAIESVMGSTRKGRNKIIRLVQKNHPHLGASKIRRVYERSGFSLSKKWRRRMKDNPANPISIPLVANEEWAIDFMCDVLEEGRQIRTLNVIDHFNRQCMGISVDYSLPSRKVIEALERIIEQHGKPIRIRTDNGSEFCSKRFQLWLRENKIEWSRIQKGKPQQNAIVERFNKTYREDVLDANLFSSLAHARELTTKWLWDYNNERLHESLNYLTPIAYAA
;
A
#
# COMPACT_ATOMS: atom_id res chain seq x y z
N MET A 1 -22.60 -5.42 -33.99
CA MET A 1 -21.82 -6.63 -33.64
C MET A 1 -21.79 -6.80 -32.12
N PRO A 2 -22.86 -7.31 -31.51
CA PRO A 2 -22.96 -7.39 -30.05
C PRO A 2 -22.06 -8.46 -29.42
N GLY A 3 -21.83 -9.61 -30.09
CA GLY A 3 -21.15 -10.75 -29.48
C GLY A 3 -19.66 -10.52 -29.08
N LYS A 4 -18.92 -9.77 -29.89
CA LYS A 4 -17.48 -9.49 -29.59
C LYS A 4 -17.25 -8.52 -28.43
N ASP A 5 -18.21 -7.66 -28.13
CA ASP A 5 -18.12 -6.73 -27.00
C ASP A 5 -18.53 -7.40 -25.68
N ILE A 6 -19.37 -8.43 -25.73
CA ILE A 6 -19.74 -9.26 -24.57
C ILE A 6 -18.53 -9.99 -24.02
N VAL A 7 -17.72 -10.63 -24.87
CA VAL A 7 -16.49 -11.32 -24.46
C VAL A 7 -15.52 -10.36 -23.78
N VAL A 8 -15.35 -9.15 -24.33
CA VAL A 8 -14.48 -8.13 -23.71
C VAL A 8 -15.03 -7.66 -22.39
N LYS A 9 -16.35 -7.50 -22.28
CA LYS A 9 -17.02 -7.12 -21.02
C LYS A 9 -16.80 -8.17 -19.94
N GLN A 10 -16.98 -9.44 -20.25
CA GLN A 10 -16.70 -10.56 -19.33
C GLN A 10 -15.24 -10.60 -18.89
N ALA A 11 -14.29 -10.39 -19.82
CA ALA A 11 -12.88 -10.32 -19.50
C ALA A 11 -12.54 -9.12 -18.57
N ILE A 12 -13.24 -8.00 -18.70
CA ILE A 12 -13.12 -6.86 -17.77
C ILE A 12 -13.66 -7.23 -16.40
N GLU A 13 -14.86 -7.82 -16.34
CA GLU A 13 -15.52 -8.22 -15.09
C GLU A 13 -14.68 -9.24 -14.30
N SER A 14 -14.06 -10.20 -14.98
CA SER A 14 -13.21 -11.22 -14.35
C SER A 14 -11.97 -10.64 -13.65
N VAL A 15 -11.40 -9.54 -14.15
CA VAL A 15 -10.23 -8.90 -13.54
C VAL A 15 -10.58 -7.73 -12.60
N MET A 16 -11.82 -7.25 -12.62
CA MET A 16 -12.27 -6.21 -11.70
C MET A 16 -12.28 -6.70 -10.25
N GLY A 17 -12.83 -7.88 -9.99
CA GLY A 17 -12.99 -8.40 -8.63
C GLY A 17 -13.73 -7.44 -7.71
N SER A 18 -13.54 -7.61 -6.40
CA SER A 18 -14.11 -6.74 -5.36
C SER A 18 -13.37 -5.40 -5.17
N THR A 19 -12.17 -5.26 -5.72
CA THR A 19 -11.31 -4.09 -5.50
C THR A 19 -11.51 -3.01 -6.56
N ARG A 20 -11.43 -1.72 -6.14
CA ARG A 20 -11.54 -0.56 -7.04
C ARG A 20 -10.26 -0.36 -7.86
N LYS A 21 -10.21 -0.97 -9.02
CA LYS A 21 -9.08 -0.81 -9.96
C LYS A 21 -9.39 0.28 -10.99
N GLY A 22 -8.47 1.22 -11.20
CA GLY A 22 -8.61 2.26 -12.22
C GLY A 22 -8.52 1.70 -13.66
N ARG A 23 -9.13 2.42 -14.63
CA ARG A 23 -9.24 2.00 -16.05
C ARG A 23 -7.93 1.46 -16.63
N ASN A 24 -6.81 2.15 -16.44
CA ASN A 24 -5.53 1.74 -17.04
C ASN A 24 -5.01 0.42 -16.46
N LYS A 25 -5.21 0.19 -15.16
CA LYS A 25 -4.88 -1.11 -14.52
C LYS A 25 -5.75 -2.24 -15.07
N ILE A 26 -7.06 -2.01 -15.23
CA ILE A 26 -7.98 -2.98 -15.83
C ILE A 26 -7.53 -3.33 -17.26
N ILE A 27 -7.20 -2.34 -18.09
CA ILE A 27 -6.72 -2.58 -19.44
C ILE A 27 -5.48 -3.48 -19.43
N ARG A 28 -4.50 -3.19 -18.56
CA ARG A 28 -3.26 -3.98 -18.45
C ARG A 28 -3.52 -5.40 -17.96
N LEU A 29 -4.38 -5.58 -16.98
CA LEU A 29 -4.75 -6.91 -16.46
C LEU A 29 -5.48 -7.75 -17.52
N VAL A 30 -6.44 -7.14 -18.23
CA VAL A 30 -7.13 -7.82 -19.34
C VAL A 30 -6.13 -8.23 -20.43
N GLN A 31 -5.18 -7.36 -20.79
CA GLN A 31 -4.16 -7.71 -21.78
C GLN A 31 -3.19 -8.79 -21.30
N LYS A 32 -2.86 -8.84 -19.99
CA LYS A 32 -2.05 -9.93 -19.40
C LYS A 32 -2.73 -11.27 -19.59
N ASN A 33 -4.06 -11.34 -19.34
CA ASN A 33 -4.83 -12.58 -19.43
C ASN A 33 -5.35 -12.88 -20.83
N HIS A 34 -5.52 -11.85 -21.67
CA HIS A 34 -6.05 -11.93 -23.04
C HIS A 34 -5.21 -11.08 -23.99
N PRO A 35 -3.98 -11.51 -24.35
CA PRO A 35 -3.04 -10.73 -25.18
C PRO A 35 -3.57 -10.30 -26.54
N HIS A 36 -4.54 -11.05 -27.08
CA HIS A 36 -5.19 -10.77 -28.38
C HIS A 36 -6.17 -9.58 -28.34
N LEU A 37 -6.53 -9.08 -27.15
CA LEU A 37 -7.45 -7.94 -27.00
C LEU A 37 -6.69 -6.61 -27.00
N GLY A 38 -6.93 -5.79 -28.02
CA GLY A 38 -6.33 -4.47 -28.13
C GLY A 38 -6.82 -3.48 -27.06
N ALA A 39 -5.90 -2.67 -26.52
CA ALA A 39 -6.18 -1.68 -25.47
C ALA A 39 -7.34 -0.72 -25.80
N SER A 40 -7.42 -0.27 -27.07
CA SER A 40 -8.48 0.66 -27.54
C SER A 40 -9.86 0.01 -27.48
N LYS A 41 -9.96 -1.29 -27.78
CA LYS A 41 -11.22 -2.04 -27.71
C LYS A 41 -11.66 -2.23 -26.25
N ILE A 42 -10.73 -2.61 -25.36
CA ILE A 42 -11.00 -2.75 -23.92
C ILE A 42 -11.46 -1.42 -23.34
N ARG A 43 -10.77 -0.31 -23.67
CA ARG A 43 -11.14 1.04 -23.22
C ARG A 43 -12.55 1.41 -23.61
N ARG A 44 -12.91 1.22 -24.89
CA ARG A 44 -14.24 1.53 -25.42
C ARG A 44 -15.34 0.75 -24.68
N VAL A 45 -15.13 -0.57 -24.47
CA VAL A 45 -16.12 -1.41 -23.77
C VAL A 45 -16.20 -1.01 -22.30
N TYR A 46 -15.08 -0.74 -21.63
CA TYR A 46 -15.03 -0.27 -20.25
C TYR A 46 -15.87 1.00 -20.04
N GLU A 47 -15.72 2.00 -20.92
CA GLU A 47 -16.45 3.26 -20.87
C GLU A 47 -17.95 3.07 -21.13
N ARG A 48 -18.30 2.30 -22.16
CA ARG A 48 -19.71 2.02 -22.51
C ARG A 48 -20.46 1.20 -21.45
N SER A 49 -19.74 0.35 -20.73
CA SER A 49 -20.34 -0.48 -19.67
C SER A 49 -20.48 0.23 -18.33
N GLY A 50 -20.14 1.52 -18.23
CA GLY A 50 -20.32 2.30 -17.01
C GLY A 50 -19.37 1.95 -15.86
N PHE A 51 -18.28 1.23 -16.14
CA PHE A 51 -17.29 0.82 -15.14
C PHE A 51 -16.40 1.97 -14.64
N SER A 52 -16.56 3.17 -15.18
CA SER A 52 -15.77 4.33 -14.78
C SER A 52 -16.00 4.68 -13.32
N LEU A 53 -14.92 4.76 -12.54
CA LEU A 53 -14.97 5.28 -11.18
C LEU A 53 -15.37 6.75 -11.21
N SER A 54 -16.34 7.15 -10.40
CA SER A 54 -16.71 8.56 -10.26
C SER A 54 -15.50 9.36 -9.75
N LYS A 55 -15.11 10.38 -10.50
CA LYS A 55 -14.04 11.30 -10.07
C LYS A 55 -14.61 12.21 -8.99
N LYS A 56 -14.16 12.00 -7.72
CA LYS A 56 -14.36 13.02 -6.70
C LYS A 56 -13.48 14.23 -7.07
N TRP A 57 -14.12 15.37 -7.37
CA TRP A 57 -13.41 16.65 -7.54
C TRP A 57 -12.67 16.99 -6.25
N ARG A 58 -11.32 17.02 -6.30
CA ARG A 58 -10.49 17.56 -5.23
C ARG A 58 -9.97 18.91 -5.67
N ARG A 59 -10.14 19.94 -4.83
CA ARG A 59 -9.44 21.22 -5.00
C ARG A 59 -7.93 20.90 -5.06
N ARG A 60 -7.27 21.33 -6.15
CA ARG A 60 -5.81 21.35 -6.18
C ARG A 60 -5.34 22.33 -5.11
N MET A 61 -4.67 21.85 -4.08
CA MET A 61 -3.90 22.72 -3.20
C MET A 61 -2.74 23.28 -4.04
N LYS A 62 -2.47 24.58 -3.90
CA LYS A 62 -1.29 25.21 -4.53
C LYS A 62 -0.05 24.44 -4.06
N ASP A 63 0.80 24.05 -5.01
CA ASP A 63 2.08 23.44 -4.72
C ASP A 63 2.91 24.41 -3.89
N ASN A 64 3.06 24.10 -2.61
CA ASN A 64 4.08 24.72 -1.79
C ASN A 64 5.39 23.99 -2.14
N PRO A 65 6.47 24.68 -2.56
CA PRO A 65 7.73 24.02 -2.86
C PRO A 65 8.26 23.38 -1.58
N ALA A 66 7.87 22.14 -1.37
CA ALA A 66 8.44 21.31 -0.33
C ALA A 66 9.89 21.00 -0.75
N ASN A 67 10.82 21.06 0.18
CA ASN A 67 12.14 20.45 -0.02
C ASN A 67 11.93 19.09 -0.65
N PRO A 68 12.52 18.83 -1.84
CA PRO A 68 12.30 17.58 -2.51
C PRO A 68 12.66 16.43 -1.55
N ILE A 69 11.71 15.53 -1.38
CA ILE A 69 11.98 14.28 -0.66
C ILE A 69 13.02 13.57 -1.52
N SER A 70 14.18 13.24 -0.93
CA SER A 70 15.15 12.35 -1.56
C SER A 70 14.41 11.06 -1.91
N ILE A 71 14.25 10.78 -3.20
CA ILE A 71 13.64 9.54 -3.67
C ILE A 71 14.72 8.48 -3.59
N PRO A 72 14.53 7.40 -2.81
CA PRO A 72 15.47 6.30 -2.75
C PRO A 72 15.73 5.72 -4.14
N LEU A 73 16.96 5.33 -4.41
CA LEU A 73 17.39 4.80 -5.71
C LEU A 73 17.49 3.27 -5.70
N VAL A 74 17.53 2.67 -4.52
CA VAL A 74 17.67 1.21 -4.34
C VAL A 74 16.74 0.71 -3.23
N ALA A 75 16.42 -0.58 -3.28
CA ALA A 75 15.67 -1.25 -2.23
C ALA A 75 16.42 -1.18 -0.88
N ASN A 76 15.65 -1.12 0.21
CA ASN A 76 16.17 -0.99 1.58
C ASN A 76 16.96 0.32 1.86
N GLU A 77 16.92 1.31 0.98
CA GLU A 77 17.49 2.62 1.29
C GLU A 77 16.62 3.36 2.32
N GLU A 78 15.31 3.37 2.13
CA GLU A 78 14.38 4.01 3.08
C GLU A 78 13.07 3.25 3.19
N TRP A 79 12.73 2.87 4.43
CA TRP A 79 11.40 2.38 4.75
C TRP A 79 10.54 3.48 5.36
N ALA A 80 9.28 3.59 4.95
CA ALA A 80 8.28 4.40 5.63
C ALA A 80 7.41 3.51 6.50
N ILE A 81 7.16 3.96 7.72
CA ILE A 81 6.28 3.28 8.66
C ILE A 81 5.21 4.21 9.18
N ASP A 82 4.02 3.65 9.33
CA ASP A 82 2.87 4.40 9.83
C ASP A 82 1.86 3.45 10.51
N PHE A 83 1.01 4.03 11.36
CA PHE A 83 -0.04 3.31 12.05
C PHE A 83 -1.40 3.54 11.40
N MET A 84 -2.24 2.51 11.48
CA MET A 84 -3.67 2.66 11.27
C MET A 84 -4.44 2.04 12.44
N CYS A 85 -5.69 2.44 12.59
CA CYS A 85 -6.61 1.90 13.59
C CYS A 85 -7.86 1.38 12.91
N ASP A 86 -8.43 0.33 13.50
CA ASP A 86 -9.72 -0.22 13.14
C ASP A 86 -10.37 -0.87 14.38
N VAL A 87 -11.55 -1.50 14.20
CA VAL A 87 -12.27 -2.17 15.28
C VAL A 87 -12.70 -3.56 14.84
N LEU A 88 -12.72 -4.49 15.78
CA LEU A 88 -13.34 -5.79 15.61
C LEU A 88 -14.87 -5.67 15.68
N GLU A 89 -15.59 -6.68 15.21
CA GLU A 89 -17.05 -6.75 15.26
C GLU A 89 -17.61 -6.53 16.68
N GLU A 90 -16.91 -7.01 17.71
CA GLU A 90 -17.22 -6.78 19.13
C GLU A 90 -16.92 -5.35 19.63
N GLY A 91 -16.46 -4.45 18.76
CA GLY A 91 -16.11 -3.05 19.09
C GLY A 91 -14.72 -2.86 19.69
N ARG A 92 -13.91 -3.91 19.85
CA ARG A 92 -12.56 -3.80 20.37
C ARG A 92 -11.62 -3.22 19.33
N GLN A 93 -10.87 -2.18 19.72
CA GLN A 93 -9.90 -1.55 18.82
C GLN A 93 -8.71 -2.46 18.49
N ILE A 94 -8.27 -2.39 17.25
CA ILE A 94 -7.03 -2.96 16.76
C ILE A 94 -6.19 -1.87 16.09
N ARG A 95 -4.87 -2.07 16.08
CA ARG A 95 -3.92 -1.20 15.39
C ARG A 95 -3.10 -2.00 14.41
N THR A 96 -2.70 -1.37 13.32
CA THR A 96 -1.74 -1.93 12.38
C THR A 96 -0.50 -1.05 12.33
N LEU A 97 0.68 -1.66 12.24
CA LEU A 97 1.94 -1.02 11.88
C LEU A 97 2.26 -1.46 10.46
N ASN A 98 2.27 -0.52 9.55
CA ASN A 98 2.52 -0.74 8.13
C ASN A 98 3.94 -0.31 7.79
N VAL A 99 4.69 -1.19 7.14
CA VAL A 99 6.08 -0.95 6.73
C VAL A 99 6.19 -1.10 5.23
N ILE A 100 6.63 -0.04 4.54
CA ILE A 100 6.74 -0.02 3.08
C ILE A 100 8.11 0.49 2.64
N ASP A 101 8.70 -0.15 1.65
CA ASP A 101 9.90 0.35 0.99
C ASP A 101 9.55 1.51 0.05
N HIS A 102 10.25 2.62 0.18
CA HIS A 102 10.00 3.81 -0.62
C HIS A 102 10.43 3.69 -2.06
N PHE A 103 11.41 2.85 -2.38
CA PHE A 103 11.92 2.65 -3.74
C PHE A 103 10.91 1.87 -4.60
N ASN A 104 10.64 0.64 -4.22
CA ASN A 104 9.86 -0.32 -5.01
C ASN A 104 8.40 -0.44 -4.59
N ARG A 105 7.95 0.31 -3.58
CA ARG A 105 6.57 0.25 -3.02
C ARG A 105 6.22 -1.11 -2.41
N GLN A 106 7.18 -1.97 -2.20
CA GLN A 106 6.97 -3.26 -1.57
C GLN A 106 6.50 -3.07 -0.13
N CYS A 107 5.41 -3.74 0.24
CA CYS A 107 5.03 -3.85 1.64
C CYS A 107 5.94 -4.88 2.30
N MET A 108 6.83 -4.41 3.18
CA MET A 108 7.78 -5.24 3.92
C MET A 108 7.08 -6.03 5.02
N GLY A 109 5.99 -5.49 5.56
CA GLY A 109 5.16 -6.18 6.54
C GLY A 109 4.06 -5.31 7.12
N ILE A 110 3.03 -5.96 7.63
CA ILE A 110 1.94 -5.36 8.41
C ILE A 110 1.79 -6.14 9.70
N SER A 111 1.99 -5.48 10.85
CA SER A 111 1.73 -6.06 12.15
C SER A 111 0.38 -5.62 12.68
N VAL A 112 -0.51 -6.55 13.00
CA VAL A 112 -1.86 -6.30 13.54
C VAL A 112 -1.94 -6.75 14.98
N ASP A 113 -2.30 -5.84 15.90
CA ASP A 113 -2.46 -6.14 17.32
C ASP A 113 -3.47 -5.20 17.99
N TYR A 114 -3.91 -5.50 19.20
CA TYR A 114 -4.75 -4.62 20.01
C TYR A 114 -4.03 -3.32 20.39
N SER A 115 -2.72 -3.39 20.63
CA SER A 115 -1.88 -2.24 20.88
C SER A 115 -0.47 -2.48 20.37
N LEU A 116 0.19 -1.42 19.91
CA LEU A 116 1.53 -1.46 19.33
C LEU A 116 2.45 -0.44 20.03
N PRO A 117 2.76 -0.65 21.34
CA PRO A 117 3.75 0.17 22.02
C PRO A 117 5.13 -0.03 21.38
N SER A 118 6.06 0.90 21.64
CA SER A 118 7.40 0.90 21.02
C SER A 118 8.14 -0.44 21.10
N ARG A 119 7.93 -1.24 22.16
CA ARG A 119 8.50 -2.60 22.26
C ARG A 119 7.99 -3.51 21.14
N LYS A 120 6.66 -3.57 20.95
CA LYS A 120 6.06 -4.39 19.87
C LYS A 120 6.39 -3.88 18.49
N VAL A 121 6.56 -2.55 18.32
CA VAL A 121 7.04 -1.95 17.06
C VAL A 121 8.45 -2.46 16.75
N ILE A 122 9.35 -2.46 17.71
CA ILE A 122 10.72 -2.97 17.56
C ILE A 122 10.69 -4.46 17.19
N GLU A 123 9.97 -5.30 17.96
CA GLU A 123 9.83 -6.73 17.69
C GLU A 123 9.27 -7.02 16.28
N ALA A 124 8.37 -6.17 15.78
CA ALA A 124 7.84 -6.29 14.43
C ALA A 124 8.90 -5.92 13.38
N LEU A 125 9.64 -4.84 13.60
CA LEU A 125 10.69 -4.40 12.68
C LEU A 125 11.85 -5.39 12.64
N GLU A 126 12.25 -5.99 13.77
CA GLU A 126 13.29 -7.02 13.82
C GLU A 126 12.92 -8.23 12.95
N ARG A 127 11.69 -8.75 13.07
CA ARG A 127 11.21 -9.83 12.21
C ARG A 127 11.20 -9.46 10.72
N ILE A 128 10.83 -8.23 10.40
CA ILE A 128 10.82 -7.74 9.01
C ILE A 128 12.28 -7.63 8.50
N ILE A 129 13.19 -7.13 9.32
CA ILE A 129 14.63 -7.02 9.00
C ILE A 129 15.26 -8.40 8.76
N GLU A 130 14.91 -9.40 9.55
CA GLU A 130 15.37 -10.78 9.35
C GLU A 130 14.95 -11.35 7.98
N GLN A 131 13.78 -10.98 7.49
CA GLN A 131 13.23 -11.48 6.23
C GLN A 131 13.72 -10.71 4.99
N HIS A 132 13.91 -9.41 5.11
CA HIS A 132 14.08 -8.51 3.96
C HIS A 132 15.42 -7.77 3.95
N GLY A 133 16.23 -7.95 4.99
CA GLY A 133 17.42 -7.13 5.20
C GLY A 133 17.12 -5.82 5.93
N LYS A 134 18.17 -5.12 6.31
CA LYS A 134 18.10 -3.92 7.13
C LYS A 134 18.02 -2.66 6.26
N PRO A 135 17.11 -1.70 6.53
CA PRO A 135 17.08 -0.43 5.82
C PRO A 135 18.23 0.48 6.30
N ILE A 136 18.67 1.37 5.41
CA ILE A 136 19.60 2.45 5.78
C ILE A 136 18.87 3.48 6.65
N ARG A 137 17.61 3.78 6.30
CA ARG A 137 16.80 4.82 6.95
C ARG A 137 15.37 4.36 7.20
N ILE A 138 14.82 4.80 8.32
CA ILE A 138 13.39 4.64 8.62
C ILE A 138 12.74 6.02 8.73
N ARG A 139 11.67 6.23 7.95
CA ARG A 139 10.83 7.43 7.99
C ARG A 139 9.58 7.18 8.80
N THR A 140 9.29 8.09 9.75
CA THR A 140 8.11 8.04 10.60
C THR A 140 7.46 9.40 10.74
N ASP A 141 6.22 9.42 11.17
CA ASP A 141 5.63 10.60 11.78
C ASP A 141 6.23 10.86 13.19
N ASN A 142 5.62 11.81 13.92
CA ASN A 142 6.03 12.16 15.28
C ASN A 142 5.20 11.42 16.35
N GLY A 143 4.71 10.22 16.06
CA GLY A 143 3.98 9.40 17.01
C GLY A 143 4.79 9.11 18.28
N SER A 144 4.10 9.00 19.41
CA SER A 144 4.73 8.78 20.72
C SER A 144 5.59 7.53 20.77
N GLU A 145 5.17 6.50 20.08
CA GLU A 145 5.86 5.21 19.98
C GLU A 145 7.23 5.35 19.31
N PHE A 146 7.31 6.14 18.23
CA PHE A 146 8.54 6.43 17.51
C PHE A 146 9.43 7.44 18.24
N CYS A 147 8.82 8.38 18.97
CA CYS A 147 9.55 9.36 19.79
C CYS A 147 10.07 8.78 21.10
N SER A 148 9.75 7.52 21.43
CA SER A 148 10.19 6.90 22.68
C SER A 148 11.71 6.73 22.73
N LYS A 149 12.31 6.86 23.94
CA LYS A 149 13.75 6.63 24.14
C LYS A 149 14.17 5.22 23.69
N ARG A 150 13.31 4.21 23.90
CA ARG A 150 13.56 2.83 23.50
C ARG A 150 13.73 2.69 21.99
N PHE A 151 12.82 3.28 21.21
CA PHE A 151 12.88 3.21 19.75
C PHE A 151 14.10 3.94 19.20
N GLN A 152 14.42 5.12 19.76
CA GLN A 152 15.61 5.88 19.36
C GLN A 152 16.91 5.15 19.68
N LEU A 153 16.99 4.48 20.83
CA LEU A 153 18.15 3.67 21.21
C LEU A 153 18.32 2.50 20.23
N TRP A 154 17.23 1.76 19.97
CA TRP A 154 17.22 0.66 19.03
C TRP A 154 17.69 1.07 17.63
N LEU A 155 17.25 2.22 17.10
CA LEU A 155 17.73 2.74 15.82
C LEU A 155 19.24 2.96 15.81
N ARG A 156 19.79 3.56 16.90
CA ARG A 156 21.23 3.82 17.02
C ARG A 156 22.05 2.53 17.08
N GLU A 157 21.61 1.56 17.89
CA GLU A 157 22.25 0.25 18.04
C GLU A 157 22.30 -0.51 16.71
N ASN A 158 21.23 -0.39 15.92
CA ASN A 158 21.14 -1.00 14.59
C ASN A 158 21.76 -0.14 13.49
N LYS A 159 22.30 1.06 13.79
CA LYS A 159 22.88 2.00 12.81
C LYS A 159 21.88 2.34 11.69
N ILE A 160 20.61 2.57 12.05
CA ILE A 160 19.54 2.97 11.14
C ILE A 160 19.32 4.48 11.32
N GLU A 161 19.34 5.23 10.24
CA GLU A 161 19.02 6.65 10.26
C GLU A 161 17.54 6.87 10.54
N TRP A 162 17.22 7.85 11.37
CA TRP A 162 15.84 8.25 11.63
C TRP A 162 15.44 9.49 10.83
N SER A 163 14.56 9.33 9.85
CA SER A 163 13.98 10.41 9.06
C SER A 163 12.62 10.81 9.61
N ARG A 164 12.57 11.92 10.34
CA ARG A 164 11.32 12.42 10.90
C ARG A 164 10.60 13.34 9.93
N ILE A 165 9.29 13.15 9.79
CA ILE A 165 8.45 14.07 9.02
C ILE A 165 8.40 15.42 9.72
N GLN A 166 8.64 16.49 8.97
CA GLN A 166 8.55 17.84 9.49
C GLN A 166 7.09 18.19 9.85
N LYS A 167 6.89 18.84 10.99
CA LYS A 167 5.56 19.26 11.42
C LYS A 167 4.91 20.15 10.36
N GLY A 168 3.69 19.81 9.94
CA GLY A 168 2.95 20.53 8.90
C GLY A 168 3.32 20.16 7.45
N LYS A 169 4.13 19.11 7.22
CA LYS A 169 4.47 18.62 5.87
C LYS A 169 4.03 17.16 5.65
N PRO A 170 2.72 16.86 5.62
CA PRO A 170 2.22 15.51 5.41
C PRO A 170 2.67 14.90 4.08
N GLN A 171 2.93 15.72 3.08
CA GLN A 171 3.43 15.28 1.75
C GLN A 171 4.71 14.44 1.86
N GLN A 172 5.50 14.59 2.93
CA GLN A 172 6.70 13.81 3.16
C GLN A 172 6.41 12.33 3.49
N ASN A 173 5.15 11.97 3.77
CA ASN A 173 4.71 10.59 4.02
C ASN A 173 3.74 10.05 2.95
N ALA A 174 3.64 10.73 1.82
CA ALA A 174 2.62 10.47 0.80
C ALA A 174 2.61 9.01 0.28
N ILE A 175 3.73 8.32 0.34
CA ILE A 175 3.84 6.93 -0.14
C ILE A 175 3.14 5.97 0.81
N VAL A 176 3.46 6.03 2.12
CA VAL A 176 2.78 5.18 3.10
C VAL A 176 1.32 5.60 3.28
N GLU A 177 0.99 6.90 3.19
CA GLU A 177 -0.40 7.36 3.19
C GLU A 177 -1.19 6.76 2.01
N ARG A 178 -0.59 6.72 0.82
CA ARG A 178 -1.18 6.08 -0.36
C ARG A 178 -1.37 4.59 -0.17
N PHE A 179 -0.38 3.92 0.43
CA PHE A 179 -0.46 2.51 0.81
C PHE A 179 -1.59 2.30 1.82
N ASN A 180 -1.60 3.05 2.91
CA ASN A 180 -2.61 2.98 3.97
C ASN A 180 -4.03 3.17 3.42
N LYS A 181 -4.21 4.12 2.51
CA LYS A 181 -5.50 4.30 1.84
C LYS A 181 -5.92 3.05 1.07
N THR A 182 -4.97 2.41 0.36
CA THR A 182 -5.25 1.20 -0.40
C THR A 182 -5.60 0.03 0.53
N TYR A 183 -4.82 -0.16 1.60
CA TYR A 183 -5.07 -1.20 2.59
C TYR A 183 -6.40 -1.00 3.31
N ARG A 184 -6.74 0.25 3.65
CA ARG A 184 -8.06 0.58 4.22
C ARG A 184 -9.19 0.20 3.28
N GLU A 185 -9.15 0.66 2.03
CA GLU A 185 -10.22 0.41 1.05
C GLU A 185 -10.35 -1.07 0.68
N ASP A 186 -9.25 -1.82 0.62
CA ASP A 186 -9.25 -3.21 0.16
C ASP A 186 -9.47 -4.22 1.31
N VAL A 187 -9.12 -3.89 2.55
CA VAL A 187 -9.16 -4.82 3.69
C VAL A 187 -10.01 -4.29 4.85
N LEU A 188 -9.66 -3.12 5.41
CA LEU A 188 -10.29 -2.66 6.65
C LEU A 188 -11.76 -2.29 6.44
N ASP A 189 -12.05 -1.46 5.41
CA ASP A 189 -13.43 -1.04 5.10
C ASP A 189 -14.24 -2.14 4.37
N ALA A 190 -13.57 -3.17 3.84
CA ALA A 190 -14.21 -4.23 3.08
C ALA A 190 -14.63 -5.44 3.92
N ASN A 191 -14.17 -5.54 5.16
CA ASN A 191 -14.40 -6.71 6.00
C ASN A 191 -14.85 -6.33 7.42
N LEU A 192 -15.67 -7.18 8.02
CA LEU A 192 -15.93 -7.21 9.46
C LEU A 192 -15.04 -8.29 10.08
N PHE A 193 -14.23 -7.90 11.07
CA PHE A 193 -13.27 -8.80 11.69
C PHE A 193 -13.87 -9.44 12.94
N SER A 194 -14.14 -10.73 12.89
CA SER A 194 -14.66 -11.50 14.05
C SER A 194 -13.62 -11.69 15.16
N SER A 195 -12.33 -11.57 14.83
CA SER A 195 -11.23 -11.71 15.80
C SER A 195 -9.93 -11.09 15.28
N LEU A 196 -8.96 -10.90 16.18
CA LEU A 196 -7.62 -10.48 15.82
C LEU A 196 -6.93 -11.48 14.88
N ALA A 197 -7.18 -12.78 15.06
CA ALA A 197 -6.64 -13.82 14.17
C ALA A 197 -7.20 -13.69 12.74
N HIS A 198 -8.50 -13.47 12.61
CA HIS A 198 -9.16 -13.23 11.32
C HIS A 198 -8.60 -11.97 10.62
N ALA A 199 -8.42 -10.88 11.36
CA ALA A 199 -7.81 -9.66 10.81
C ALA A 199 -6.37 -9.91 10.30
N ARG A 200 -5.57 -10.69 11.03
CA ARG A 200 -4.21 -11.08 10.63
C ARG A 200 -4.20 -11.95 9.37
N GLU A 201 -5.08 -12.92 9.29
CA GLU A 201 -5.20 -13.81 8.12
C GLU A 201 -5.50 -13.04 6.85
N LEU A 202 -6.56 -12.21 6.87
CA LEU A 202 -6.94 -11.37 5.72
C LEU A 202 -5.84 -10.38 5.34
N THR A 203 -5.16 -9.80 6.33
CA THR A 203 -4.01 -8.92 6.11
C THR A 203 -2.86 -9.65 5.42
N THR A 204 -2.52 -10.86 5.87
CA THR A 204 -1.43 -11.66 5.29
C THR A 204 -1.71 -12.03 3.83
N LYS A 205 -2.94 -12.46 3.54
CA LYS A 205 -3.38 -12.78 2.18
C LYS A 205 -3.30 -11.55 1.27
N TRP A 206 -3.85 -10.43 1.74
CA TRP A 206 -3.82 -9.18 0.97
C TRP A 206 -2.39 -8.66 0.74
N LEU A 207 -1.49 -8.81 1.73
CA LEU A 207 -0.08 -8.41 1.60
C LEU A 207 0.60 -9.17 0.46
N TRP A 208 0.33 -10.48 0.36
CA TRP A 208 0.84 -11.28 -0.73
C TRP A 208 0.31 -10.77 -2.09
N ASP A 209 -1.01 -10.57 -2.22
CA ASP A 209 -1.64 -10.03 -3.44
C ASP A 209 -1.09 -8.64 -3.79
N TYR A 210 -0.88 -7.78 -2.79
CA TYR A 210 -0.34 -6.43 -2.97
C TYR A 210 1.06 -6.47 -3.58
N ASN A 211 1.93 -7.32 -3.09
CA ASN A 211 3.32 -7.39 -3.54
C ASN A 211 3.49 -8.15 -4.87
N ASN A 212 2.67 -9.20 -5.13
CA ASN A 212 2.89 -10.11 -6.24
C ASN A 212 1.94 -9.87 -7.43
N GLU A 213 0.72 -9.37 -7.18
CA GLU A 213 -0.29 -9.25 -8.24
C GLU A 213 -0.72 -7.81 -8.52
N ARG A 214 -0.56 -6.89 -7.55
CA ARG A 214 -1.03 -5.52 -7.72
C ARG A 214 -0.09 -4.72 -8.60
N LEU A 215 -0.60 -4.26 -9.75
CA LEU A 215 0.13 -3.37 -10.65
C LEU A 215 0.17 -1.93 -10.13
N HIS A 216 1.34 -1.30 -10.14
CA HIS A 216 1.56 0.07 -9.73
C HIS A 216 1.88 0.97 -10.92
N GLU A 217 1.10 2.04 -11.10
CA GLU A 217 1.34 3.01 -12.18
C GLU A 217 2.71 3.69 -12.02
N SER A 218 3.10 4.00 -10.78
CA SER A 218 4.42 4.59 -10.46
C SER A 218 5.60 3.64 -10.68
N LEU A 219 5.35 2.36 -10.89
CA LEU A 219 6.34 1.32 -11.21
C LEU A 219 6.15 0.81 -12.65
N ASN A 220 5.71 1.66 -13.56
CA ASN A 220 5.43 1.29 -14.95
C ASN A 220 4.49 0.09 -15.12
N TYR A 221 3.51 -0.04 -14.21
CA TYR A 221 2.58 -1.17 -14.13
C TYR A 221 3.23 -2.52 -13.81
N LEU A 222 4.40 -2.51 -13.18
CA LEU A 222 4.96 -3.69 -12.54
C LEU A 222 4.38 -3.87 -11.14
N THR A 223 4.46 -5.10 -10.63
CA THR A 223 4.24 -5.37 -9.21
C THR A 223 5.46 -4.94 -8.39
N PRO A 224 5.33 -4.68 -7.08
CA PRO A 224 6.48 -4.36 -6.23
C PRO A 224 7.63 -5.38 -6.34
N ILE A 225 7.32 -6.67 -6.32
CA ILE A 225 8.33 -7.74 -6.46
C ILE A 225 8.98 -7.74 -7.84
N ALA A 226 8.19 -7.61 -8.91
CA ALA A 226 8.73 -7.60 -10.27
C ALA A 226 9.58 -6.35 -10.58
N TYR A 227 9.36 -5.25 -9.83
CA TYR A 227 10.17 -4.04 -9.97
C TYR A 227 11.47 -4.13 -9.19
N ALA A 228 11.51 -4.95 -8.12
CA ALA A 228 12.71 -5.16 -7.29
C ALA A 228 13.67 -6.22 -7.88
N ALA A 229 13.20 -7.07 -8.80
CA ALA A 229 13.98 -8.10 -9.47
C ALA A 229 14.83 -7.52 -10.60
#